data_7ac4ec54feb8ab0e55b4665eb0ce784c
#
_entry.id   7ac4ec54feb8ab0e55b4665eb0ce784c
#
_cell.length_a   1.000
_cell.length_b   1.000
_cell.length_c   1.000
_cell.angle_alpha   90.00
_cell.angle_beta   90.00
_cell.angle_gamma   90.00
#
_symmetry.space_group_name_H-M   'P 1'
#
loop_
_entity.id
_entity.type
_entity.pdbx_description
1 polymer ?
#
loop_
_entity_poly.entity_id
_entity_poly.type
_entity_poly.pdbx_seq_one_letter_code
_entity_poly.pdbx_strand_id
1 'polypeptide(L)'
;MPTKRNLEQIKQREFLKLVELAELAGVRYSTIKYYSELGLLPYEQRGDRLAKYYPRAEATRRLKEILKLRKQGKTLTAIISYFIKRQAT
;
A
#
# COMPACT_ATOMS: atom_id res chain seq x y z
N MET A 1 -27.29 -0.26 5.97
CA MET A 1 -26.35 0.87 5.82
C MET A 1 -25.02 0.34 5.32
N PRO A 2 -24.56 0.88 4.23
CA PRO A 2 -23.22 0.53 3.82
C PRO A 2 -22.25 0.99 4.88
N THR A 3 -21.47 0.07 5.30
CA THR A 3 -20.45 0.34 6.30
C THR A 3 -19.26 0.99 5.62
N LYS A 4 -19.36 2.29 5.39
CA LYS A 4 -18.18 3.03 5.03
C LYS A 4 -17.29 3.09 6.27
N ARG A 5 -16.05 2.72 6.11
CA ARG A 5 -15.10 2.85 7.19
C ARG A 5 -14.92 4.32 7.51
N ASN A 6 -14.78 4.62 8.78
CA ASN A 6 -14.57 5.98 9.22
C ASN A 6 -13.13 6.38 8.92
N LEU A 7 -12.94 7.25 7.93
CA LEU A 7 -11.62 7.69 7.50
C LEU A 7 -10.85 8.38 8.63
N GLU A 8 -11.55 9.08 9.52
CA GLU A 8 -10.87 9.73 10.63
C GLU A 8 -10.24 8.71 11.57
N GLN A 9 -10.92 7.60 11.83
CA GLN A 9 -10.35 6.53 12.63
C GLN A 9 -9.19 5.84 11.92
N ILE A 10 -9.31 5.63 10.62
CA ILE A 10 -8.25 5.03 9.82
C ILE A 10 -6.99 5.89 9.86
N LYS A 11 -7.14 7.20 9.73
CA LYS A 11 -6.02 8.14 9.76
C LYS A 11 -5.26 8.13 11.08
N GLN A 12 -5.91 7.69 12.15
CA GLN A 12 -5.28 7.68 13.47
C GLN A 12 -4.57 6.36 13.80
N ARG A 13 -4.81 5.33 13.02
CA ARG A 13 -4.17 4.03 13.26
C ARG A 13 -2.77 4.01 12.67
N GLU A 14 -1.87 3.40 13.41
CA GLU A 14 -0.49 3.21 12.93
C GLU A 14 -0.41 2.15 11.84
N PHE A 15 -1.20 1.08 11.97
CA PHE A 15 -1.22 -0.02 11.01
C PHE A 15 -2.62 -0.21 10.46
N LEU A 16 -2.71 -0.52 9.17
CA LEU A 16 -3.97 -0.68 8.47
C LEU A 16 -4.05 -2.02 7.76
N LYS A 17 -5.27 -2.51 7.58
CA LYS A 17 -5.53 -3.57 6.64
C LYS A 17 -5.49 -3.01 5.23
N LEU A 18 -5.27 -3.89 4.25
CA LEU A 18 -5.13 -3.45 2.86
C LEU A 18 -6.37 -2.70 2.36
N VAL A 19 -7.56 -3.16 2.73
CA VAL A 19 -8.81 -2.52 2.30
C VAL A 19 -8.92 -1.11 2.90
N GLU A 20 -8.44 -0.92 4.12
CA GLU A 20 -8.43 0.40 4.76
C GLU A 20 -7.43 1.34 4.08
N LEU A 21 -6.28 0.80 3.72
CA LEU A 21 -5.27 1.57 3.01
C LEU A 21 -5.79 2.03 1.64
N ALA A 22 -6.51 1.14 0.95
CA ALA A 22 -7.13 1.47 -0.33
C ALA A 22 -8.13 2.62 -0.20
N GLU A 23 -8.96 2.58 0.83
CA GLU A 23 -9.94 3.63 1.09
C GLU A 23 -9.26 4.95 1.42
N LEU A 24 -8.25 4.91 2.28
CA LEU A 24 -7.50 6.11 2.66
C LEU A 24 -6.83 6.77 1.46
N ALA A 25 -6.27 5.97 0.58
CA ALA A 25 -5.55 6.46 -0.60
C ALA A 25 -6.46 6.80 -1.78
N GLY A 26 -7.74 6.41 -1.72
CA GLY A 26 -8.65 6.61 -2.83
C GLY A 26 -8.32 5.76 -4.04
N VAL A 27 -7.76 4.58 -3.82
CA VAL A 27 -7.33 3.67 -4.88
C VAL A 27 -8.21 2.42 -4.84
N ARG A 28 -8.49 1.83 -5.99
CA ARG A 28 -9.27 0.60 -6.06
C ARG A 28 -8.56 -0.50 -5.29
N TYR A 29 -9.34 -1.30 -4.57
CA TYR A 29 -8.80 -2.42 -3.81
C TYR A 29 -8.01 -3.38 -4.71
N SER A 30 -8.53 -3.70 -5.90
CA SER A 30 -7.85 -4.61 -6.82
C SER A 30 -6.49 -4.08 -7.25
N THR A 31 -6.37 -2.78 -7.43
CA THR A 31 -5.10 -2.15 -7.80
C THR A 31 -4.09 -2.24 -6.67
N ILE A 32 -4.50 -1.89 -5.46
CA ILE A 32 -3.58 -1.89 -4.33
C ILE A 32 -3.21 -3.32 -3.93
N LYS A 33 -4.15 -4.25 -4.08
CA LYS A 33 -3.88 -5.66 -3.85
C LYS A 33 -2.80 -6.18 -4.79
N TYR A 34 -2.89 -5.79 -6.06
CA TYR A 34 -1.90 -6.17 -7.06
C TYR A 34 -0.51 -5.64 -6.68
N TYR A 35 -0.43 -4.37 -6.29
CA TYR A 35 0.85 -3.80 -5.86
C TYR A 35 1.39 -4.50 -4.61
N SER A 36 0.52 -4.87 -3.68
CA SER A 36 0.93 -5.62 -2.50
C SER A 36 1.48 -6.99 -2.87
N GLU A 37 0.82 -7.69 -3.80
CA GLU A 37 1.27 -9.00 -4.27
C GLU A 37 2.62 -8.94 -4.98
N LEU A 38 2.93 -7.82 -5.62
CA LEU A 38 4.23 -7.59 -6.23
C LEU A 38 5.33 -7.23 -5.22
N GLY A 39 4.97 -7.12 -3.95
CA GLY A 39 5.95 -6.78 -2.91
C GLY A 39 6.31 -5.30 -2.88
N LEU A 40 5.49 -4.44 -3.45
CA LEU A 40 5.80 -3.02 -3.55
C LEU A 40 5.41 -2.21 -2.32
N LEU A 41 4.59 -2.76 -1.43
CA LEU A 41 4.12 -2.05 -0.25
C LEU A 41 4.71 -2.67 1.02
N PRO A 42 5.19 -1.84 1.96
CA PRO A 42 5.70 -2.37 3.22
C PRO A 42 4.56 -2.95 4.04
N TYR A 43 4.82 -4.06 4.70
CA TYR A 43 3.83 -4.69 5.56
C TYR A 43 4.51 -5.50 6.64
N GLU A 44 3.71 -5.87 7.65
CA GLU A 44 4.11 -6.71 8.75
C GLU A 44 3.09 -7.84 8.87
N GLN A 45 3.54 -9.07 9.03
CA GLN A 45 2.64 -10.21 9.22
C GLN A 45 2.51 -10.50 10.70
N ARG A 46 1.28 -10.74 11.14
CA ARG A 46 0.95 -10.96 12.55
C ARG A 46 -0.01 -12.13 12.72
N GLY A 47 0.14 -12.82 13.83
CA GLY A 47 -0.77 -13.86 14.26
C GLY A 47 -0.60 -15.16 13.51
N ASP A 48 -1.39 -16.15 13.88
CA ASP A 48 -1.30 -17.50 13.34
C ASP A 48 -1.62 -17.58 11.86
N ARG A 49 -2.46 -16.67 11.38
CA ARG A 49 -2.86 -16.64 9.97
C ARG A 49 -1.99 -15.76 9.12
N LEU A 50 -0.93 -15.20 9.70
CA LEU A 50 0.01 -14.33 9.01
C LEU A 50 -0.70 -13.18 8.28
N ALA A 51 -1.71 -12.59 8.93
CA ALA A 51 -2.42 -11.46 8.38
C ALA A 51 -1.46 -10.28 8.16
N LYS A 52 -1.60 -9.62 7.03
CA LYS A 52 -0.73 -8.50 6.69
C LYS A 52 -1.32 -7.20 7.20
N TYR A 53 -0.47 -6.42 7.86
CA TYR A 53 -0.81 -5.09 8.34
C TYR A 53 0.18 -4.10 7.76
N TYR A 54 -0.31 -2.99 7.26
CA TYR A 54 0.48 -2.03 6.50
C TYR A 54 0.71 -0.78 7.35
N PRO A 55 1.97 -0.38 7.57
CA PRO A 55 2.23 0.88 8.31
C PRO A 55 1.67 2.04 7.51
N ARG A 56 0.71 2.74 8.10
CA ARG A 56 -0.07 3.77 7.40
C ARG A 56 0.80 4.82 6.72
N ALA A 57 1.73 5.41 7.48
CA ALA A 57 2.55 6.49 6.94
C ALA A 57 3.47 6.02 5.82
N GLU A 58 4.16 4.91 6.04
CA GLU A 58 5.12 4.39 5.06
C GLU A 58 4.44 3.83 3.82
N ALA A 59 3.36 3.08 4.02
CA ALA A 59 2.62 2.48 2.91
C ALA A 59 1.96 3.56 2.04
N THR A 60 1.41 4.60 2.68
CA THR A 60 0.83 5.71 1.95
C THR A 60 1.88 6.44 1.13
N ARG A 61 3.04 6.69 1.72
CA ARG A 61 4.15 7.35 1.03
C ARG A 61 4.62 6.53 -0.16
N ARG A 62 4.80 5.23 0.05
CA ARG A 62 5.23 4.32 -1.01
C ARG A 62 4.20 4.27 -2.14
N LEU A 63 2.93 4.20 -1.79
CA LEU A 63 1.86 4.16 -2.77
C LEU A 63 1.82 5.43 -3.60
N LYS A 64 1.97 6.60 -2.99
CA LYS A 64 2.03 7.87 -3.72
C LYS A 64 3.19 7.88 -4.70
N GLU A 65 4.32 7.34 -4.29
CA GLU A 65 5.50 7.26 -5.15
C GLU A 65 5.25 6.33 -6.35
N ILE A 66 4.63 5.20 -6.12
CA ILE A 66 4.27 4.26 -7.20
C ILE A 66 3.33 4.93 -8.20
N LEU A 67 2.28 5.59 -7.70
CA LEU A 67 1.30 6.25 -8.57
C LEU A 67 1.94 7.38 -9.37
N LYS A 68 2.86 8.12 -8.77
CA LYS A 68 3.60 9.17 -9.45
C LYS A 68 4.44 8.59 -10.60
N LEU A 69 5.15 7.49 -10.34
CA LEU A 69 5.97 6.85 -11.36
C LEU A 69 5.11 6.30 -12.49
N ARG A 70 3.96 5.71 -12.17
CA ARG A 70 3.02 5.24 -13.19
C ARG A 70 2.51 6.38 -14.04
N LYS A 71 2.17 7.50 -13.43
CA LYS A 71 1.72 8.69 -14.15
C LYS A 71 2.79 9.23 -15.09
N GLN A 72 4.05 9.06 -14.75
CA GLN A 72 5.18 9.45 -15.59
C GLN A 72 5.44 8.46 -16.71
N GLY A 73 4.64 7.39 -16.82
CA GLY A 73 4.79 6.41 -17.88
C GLY A 73 5.71 5.25 -17.56
N LYS A 74 6.17 5.14 -16.30
CA LYS A 74 7.04 4.02 -15.93
C LYS A 74 6.26 2.72 -15.91
N THR A 75 6.89 1.65 -16.40
CA THR A 75 6.29 0.31 -16.34
C THR A 75 6.41 -0.24 -14.91
N LEU A 76 5.57 -1.23 -14.61
CA LEU A 76 5.65 -1.88 -13.29
C LEU A 76 7.01 -2.55 -13.10
N THR A 77 7.57 -3.15 -14.14
CA THR A 77 8.90 -3.76 -14.07
C THR A 77 9.96 -2.72 -13.67
N ALA A 78 9.90 -1.54 -14.27
CA ALA A 78 10.83 -0.45 -13.96
C ALA A 78 10.65 0.03 -12.51
N ILE A 79 9.40 0.09 -12.04
CA ILE A 79 9.11 0.51 -10.68
C ILE A 79 9.64 -0.51 -9.68
N ILE A 80 9.42 -1.79 -9.93
CA ILE A 80 9.94 -2.86 -9.09
C ILE A 80 11.47 -2.77 -8.99
N SER A 81 12.13 -2.61 -10.12
CA SER A 81 13.60 -2.46 -10.15
C SER A 81 14.06 -1.24 -9.35
N TYR A 82 13.34 -0.14 -9.48
CA TYR A 82 13.65 1.09 -8.77
C TYR A 82 13.65 0.88 -7.24
N PHE A 83 12.61 0.22 -6.73
CA PHE A 83 12.53 -0.02 -5.29
C PHE A 83 13.52 -1.07 -4.80
N ILE A 84 13.78 -2.09 -5.59
CA ILE A 84 14.78 -3.10 -5.25
C ILE A 84 16.17 -2.45 -5.14
N LYS A 85 16.54 -1.61 -6.08
CA LYS A 85 17.84 -0.92 -6.05
C LYS A 85 17.97 -0.02 -4.82
N ARG A 86 16.89 0.65 -4.44
CA ARG A 86 16.91 1.50 -3.25
C ARG A 86 17.12 0.70 -1.98
N GLN A 87 16.57 -0.51 -1.92
CA GLN A 87 16.71 -1.36 -0.74
C GLN A 87 18.09 -2.00 -0.65
N ALA A 88 18.76 -2.15 -1.79
CA ALA A 88 20.06 -2.81 -1.86
C ALA A 88 21.22 -1.91 -1.43
N THR A 89 20.99 -0.61 -1.26
CA THR A 89 22.05 0.34 -0.89
C THR A 89 22.18 0.57 0.60
#